data_40b9e237b99392266e4148a57b0040d9
#
_entry.id   40b9e237b99392266e4148a57b0040d9
#
_cell.length_a   1.000
_cell.length_b   1.000
_cell.length_c   1.000
_cell.angle_alpha   90.00
_cell.angle_beta   90.00
_cell.angle_gamma   90.00
#
_symmetry.space_group_name_H-M   'P 1'
#
loop_
_entity.id
_entity.type
_entity.pdbx_description
1 polymer ?
#
loop_
_entity_poly.entity_id
_entity_poly.type
_entity_poly.pdbx_seq_one_letter_code
_entity_poly.pdbx_strand_id
1 'polypeptide(L)'
;MAITRTKQYYLRPSLYAVHREDLPTLRPHWDPAPGRVMDIELSSEQRMLADSVQSFVSEELLPLELEVERAGEVSAEQGDRIKRKALEMGFYAANLPESVGGGGLDYTSLAIMEREFGKVSHALHGFAWRPTELLMACNDEQKSRYLSPCVTGEKVECFAITEPGAGSDIMSMATRAKRDGSDWIINGSKHFVSGHVEPDFAIVFAATGTDDTPRGPRKRVTAFLVDQGHPGFEITRGPRCVSQRAYLNFVLSFNDCRVSDAQMLGDEGEGLMLADKWIFLLLVFGCVSIIVLMISLFLKVVTKVNIF
;
A
#
# COMPACT_ATOMS: atom_id res chain seq x y z
N MET A 1 12.22 17.70 -49.94
CA MET A 1 11.00 16.90 -49.80
C MET A 1 11.44 15.43 -49.73
N ALA A 2 11.69 14.92 -48.56
CA ALA A 2 12.16 13.55 -48.32
C ALA A 2 11.25 12.92 -47.29
N ILE A 3 10.48 11.93 -47.75
CA ILE A 3 9.51 11.17 -46.91
C ILE A 3 10.28 10.04 -46.23
N THR A 4 10.45 10.13 -44.93
CA THR A 4 11.08 9.09 -44.11
C THR A 4 10.09 7.95 -43.88
N ARG A 5 10.38 6.77 -44.42
CA ARG A 5 9.59 5.55 -44.22
C ARG A 5 9.82 5.01 -42.81
N THR A 6 8.77 4.98 -42.01
CA THR A 6 8.73 4.26 -40.72
C THR A 6 8.72 2.76 -40.99
N LYS A 7 9.74 2.03 -40.51
CA LYS A 7 9.77 0.56 -40.57
C LYS A 7 8.80 -0.01 -39.54
N GLN A 8 7.72 -0.62 -40.01
CA GLN A 8 6.83 -1.44 -39.24
C GLN A 8 7.48 -2.82 -39.00
N TYR A 9 7.80 -3.13 -37.74
CA TYR A 9 8.26 -4.46 -37.37
C TYR A 9 7.06 -5.39 -37.16
N TYR A 10 6.79 -6.22 -38.18
CA TYR A 10 5.88 -7.37 -37.99
C TYR A 10 6.64 -8.50 -37.29
N LEU A 11 6.26 -8.81 -36.07
CA LEU A 11 6.69 -10.04 -35.40
C LEU A 11 6.08 -11.24 -36.15
N ARG A 12 6.90 -12.11 -36.68
CA ARG A 12 6.47 -13.35 -37.32
C ARG A 12 5.93 -14.34 -36.24
N PRO A 13 4.75 -14.95 -36.45
CA PRO A 13 4.15 -15.88 -35.47
C PRO A 13 4.78 -17.29 -35.40
N SER A 14 5.95 -17.54 -35.96
CA SER A 14 6.45 -18.88 -36.24
C SER A 14 7.54 -19.41 -35.29
N LEU A 15 7.78 -18.78 -34.12
CA LEU A 15 8.90 -19.18 -33.25
C LEU A 15 8.50 -19.80 -31.88
N TYR A 16 7.22 -20.06 -31.63
CA TYR A 16 6.78 -20.71 -30.38
C TYR A 16 5.75 -21.84 -30.58
N ALA A 17 5.92 -22.64 -31.64
CA ALA A 17 5.27 -23.94 -31.65
C ALA A 17 6.15 -24.95 -30.88
N VAL A 18 6.12 -24.91 -29.55
CA VAL A 18 6.63 -26.01 -28.74
C VAL A 18 5.58 -27.12 -28.81
N HIS A 19 5.90 -28.21 -29.52
CA HIS A 19 5.06 -29.41 -29.56
C HIS A 19 4.92 -29.96 -28.16
N ARG A 20 3.69 -30.31 -27.77
CA ARG A 20 3.31 -30.79 -26.42
C ARG A 20 4.05 -32.08 -26.03
N GLU A 21 4.69 -32.73 -26.97
CA GLU A 21 5.44 -33.99 -26.81
C GLU A 21 6.90 -33.76 -26.37
N ASP A 22 7.41 -32.52 -26.48
CA ASP A 22 8.80 -32.17 -26.12
C ASP A 22 8.95 -31.53 -24.74
N LEU A 23 7.87 -31.40 -23.98
CA LEU A 23 7.96 -30.92 -22.61
C LEU A 23 8.35 -32.11 -21.72
N PRO A 24 9.55 -32.10 -21.10
CA PRO A 24 9.85 -33.08 -20.07
C PRO A 24 8.75 -33.00 -19.02
N THR A 25 8.21 -34.17 -18.63
CA THR A 25 7.28 -34.24 -17.51
C THR A 25 8.05 -33.82 -16.26
N LEU A 26 8.08 -32.50 -16.02
CA LEU A 26 8.48 -31.92 -14.74
C LEU A 26 7.43 -32.34 -13.72
N ARG A 27 7.55 -33.59 -13.23
CA ARG A 27 6.97 -33.88 -11.92
C ARG A 27 7.72 -33.00 -10.95
N PRO A 28 7.04 -32.11 -10.20
CA PRO A 28 7.72 -31.42 -9.16
C PRO A 28 8.29 -32.47 -8.21
N HIS A 29 9.62 -32.53 -8.09
CA HIS A 29 10.34 -33.32 -7.10
C HIS A 29 10.16 -32.71 -5.68
N TRP A 30 8.98 -32.25 -5.41
CA TRP A 30 8.57 -31.89 -4.07
C TRP A 30 7.64 -32.99 -3.57
N ASP A 31 8.27 -34.07 -3.07
CA ASP A 31 7.62 -35.07 -2.26
C ASP A 31 7.67 -34.51 -0.82
N PRO A 32 6.58 -33.98 -0.26
CA PRO A 32 6.58 -33.56 1.14
C PRO A 32 6.86 -34.84 1.94
N ALA A 33 7.96 -34.84 2.68
CA ALA A 33 8.23 -35.91 3.63
C ALA A 33 6.96 -36.13 4.47
N PRO A 34 6.46 -37.37 4.61
CA PRO A 34 5.23 -37.63 5.34
C PRO A 34 5.41 -37.09 6.78
N GLY A 35 4.65 -36.07 7.15
CA GLY A 35 4.62 -35.49 8.48
C GLY A 35 4.96 -33.97 8.61
N ARG A 36 5.17 -33.22 7.51
CA ARG A 36 5.35 -31.75 7.52
C ARG A 36 4.46 -31.03 6.51
N VAL A 37 3.19 -31.35 6.48
CA VAL A 37 2.20 -30.36 6.11
C VAL A 37 2.03 -29.51 7.36
N MET A 38 2.40 -28.22 7.32
CA MET A 38 1.90 -27.27 8.30
C MET A 38 0.41 -27.19 8.04
N ASP A 39 -0.36 -28.03 8.70
CA ASP A 39 -1.81 -27.94 8.73
C ASP A 39 -2.13 -26.75 9.61
N ILE A 40 -2.20 -25.56 9.01
CA ILE A 40 -2.66 -24.36 9.68
C ILE A 40 -4.17 -24.50 9.76
N GLU A 41 -4.65 -25.28 10.73
CA GLU A 41 -6.05 -25.27 11.07
C GLU A 41 -6.41 -23.91 11.65
N LEU A 42 -7.31 -23.19 10.96
CA LEU A 42 -7.85 -21.95 11.48
C LEU A 42 -8.70 -22.24 12.73
N SER A 43 -8.62 -21.39 13.74
CA SER A 43 -9.55 -21.43 14.88
C SER A 43 -10.99 -21.16 14.42
N SER A 44 -11.97 -21.42 15.29
CA SER A 44 -13.39 -21.09 15.02
C SER A 44 -13.57 -19.61 14.75
N GLU A 45 -12.91 -18.75 15.52
CA GLU A 45 -12.96 -17.29 15.36
C GLU A 45 -12.32 -16.85 14.04
N GLN A 46 -11.20 -17.44 13.66
CA GLN A 46 -10.54 -17.15 12.39
C GLN A 46 -11.37 -17.60 11.18
N ARG A 47 -12.08 -18.72 11.28
CA ARG A 47 -13.04 -19.15 10.26
C ARG A 47 -14.21 -18.18 10.13
N MET A 48 -14.81 -17.78 11.26
CA MET A 48 -15.89 -16.79 11.28
C MET A 48 -15.45 -15.45 10.69
N LEU A 49 -14.22 -14.99 11.00
CA LEU A 49 -13.64 -13.80 10.41
C LEU A 49 -13.50 -13.95 8.90
N ALA A 50 -12.93 -15.06 8.42
CA ALA A 50 -12.79 -15.33 7.00
C ALA A 50 -14.13 -15.30 6.27
N ASP A 51 -15.15 -15.97 6.82
CA ASP A 51 -16.49 -16.02 6.25
C ASP A 51 -17.14 -14.62 6.21
N SER A 52 -16.98 -13.84 7.28
CA SER A 52 -17.52 -12.47 7.36
C SER A 52 -16.87 -11.54 6.34
N VAL A 53 -15.54 -11.58 6.21
CA VAL A 53 -14.82 -10.77 5.21
C VAL A 53 -15.14 -11.24 3.80
N GLN A 54 -15.22 -12.55 3.58
CA GLN A 54 -15.62 -13.12 2.27
C GLN A 54 -17.02 -12.64 1.86
N SER A 55 -18.01 -12.66 2.76
CA SER A 55 -19.36 -12.16 2.49
C SER A 55 -19.34 -10.68 2.15
N PHE A 56 -18.63 -9.87 2.95
CA PHE A 56 -18.47 -8.43 2.68
C PHE A 56 -17.84 -8.17 1.29
N VAL A 57 -16.75 -8.86 0.95
CA VAL A 57 -16.09 -8.74 -0.36
C VAL A 57 -17.05 -9.14 -1.49
N SER A 58 -17.75 -10.25 -1.33
CA SER A 58 -18.63 -10.80 -2.37
C SER A 58 -19.89 -9.97 -2.61
N GLU A 59 -20.44 -9.37 -1.56
CA GLU A 59 -21.72 -8.66 -1.60
C GLU A 59 -21.54 -7.16 -1.86
N GLU A 60 -20.47 -6.55 -1.30
CA GLU A 60 -20.30 -5.10 -1.32
C GLU A 60 -19.22 -4.61 -2.31
N LEU A 61 -18.15 -5.38 -2.53
CA LEU A 61 -17.02 -4.92 -3.33
C LEU A 61 -16.98 -5.51 -4.73
N LEU A 62 -17.06 -6.83 -4.86
CA LEU A 62 -17.01 -7.53 -6.16
C LEU A 62 -18.04 -7.03 -7.18
N PRO A 63 -19.29 -6.71 -6.82
CA PRO A 63 -20.26 -6.19 -7.78
C PRO A 63 -19.85 -4.86 -8.41
N LEU A 64 -19.02 -4.06 -7.72
CA LEU A 64 -18.55 -2.76 -8.20
C LEU A 64 -17.28 -2.83 -9.05
N GLU A 65 -16.56 -3.94 -9.01
CA GLU A 65 -15.21 -4.08 -9.60
C GLU A 65 -15.15 -3.65 -11.07
N LEU A 66 -16.07 -4.14 -11.90
CA LEU A 66 -16.04 -3.87 -13.33
C LEU A 66 -16.45 -2.42 -13.65
N GLU A 67 -17.41 -1.88 -12.91
CA GLU A 67 -17.85 -0.49 -13.06
C GLU A 67 -16.73 0.47 -12.70
N VAL A 68 -16.12 0.28 -11.54
CA VAL A 68 -15.03 1.10 -11.01
C VAL A 68 -13.78 1.02 -11.90
N GLU A 69 -13.44 -0.18 -12.40
CA GLU A 69 -12.31 -0.32 -13.34
C GLU A 69 -12.56 0.39 -14.66
N ARG A 70 -13.81 0.41 -15.18
CA ARG A 70 -14.19 1.13 -16.39
C ARG A 70 -14.20 2.63 -16.18
N ALA A 71 -14.78 3.10 -15.08
CA ALA A 71 -14.82 4.52 -14.72
C ALA A 71 -13.41 5.07 -14.44
N GLY A 72 -12.53 4.26 -13.84
CA GLY A 72 -11.20 4.67 -13.37
C GLY A 72 -11.26 5.51 -12.10
N GLU A 73 -12.37 5.40 -11.34
CA GLU A 73 -12.57 6.06 -10.05
C GLU A 73 -13.65 5.32 -9.25
N VAL A 74 -13.62 5.47 -7.93
CA VAL A 74 -14.70 5.10 -7.00
C VAL A 74 -15.45 6.37 -6.68
N SER A 75 -16.78 6.40 -6.86
CA SER A 75 -17.57 7.57 -6.50
C SER A 75 -17.58 7.79 -4.98
N ALA A 76 -17.77 9.03 -4.54
CA ALA A 76 -17.86 9.36 -3.13
C ALA A 76 -18.94 8.55 -2.41
N GLU A 77 -20.11 8.38 -3.05
CA GLU A 77 -21.22 7.58 -2.51
C GLU A 77 -20.84 6.11 -2.30
N GLN A 78 -20.16 5.50 -3.29
CA GLN A 78 -19.68 4.12 -3.19
C GLN A 78 -18.64 3.99 -2.07
N GLY A 79 -17.66 4.90 -2.03
CA GLY A 79 -16.61 4.92 -1.01
C GLY A 79 -17.15 5.07 0.41
N ASP A 80 -18.06 6.04 0.62
CA ASP A 80 -18.68 6.27 1.93
C ASP A 80 -19.54 5.10 2.39
N ARG A 81 -20.24 4.43 1.47
CA ARG A 81 -21.00 3.22 1.78
C ARG A 81 -20.10 2.09 2.24
N ILE A 82 -19.01 1.83 1.49
CA ILE A 82 -18.04 0.77 1.81
C ILE A 82 -17.39 1.05 3.18
N LYS A 83 -16.90 2.27 3.39
CA LYS A 83 -16.24 2.69 4.64
C LYS A 83 -17.16 2.54 5.84
N ARG A 84 -18.40 3.04 5.76
CA ARG A 84 -19.39 2.92 6.83
C ARG A 84 -19.64 1.46 7.21
N LYS A 85 -19.85 0.59 6.21
CA LYS A 85 -20.11 -0.81 6.46
C LYS A 85 -18.88 -1.53 7.03
N ALA A 86 -17.68 -1.19 6.59
CA ALA A 86 -16.43 -1.71 7.15
C ALA A 86 -16.22 -1.29 8.61
N LEU A 87 -16.58 -0.05 8.96
CA LEU A 87 -16.57 0.44 10.35
C LEU A 87 -17.59 -0.32 11.21
N GLU A 88 -18.81 -0.49 10.73
CA GLU A 88 -19.89 -1.23 11.44
C GLU A 88 -19.51 -2.69 11.69
N MET A 89 -18.76 -3.31 10.78
CA MET A 89 -18.30 -4.70 10.89
C MET A 89 -16.98 -4.85 11.64
N GLY A 90 -16.33 -3.74 12.05
CA GLY A 90 -15.05 -3.76 12.75
C GLY A 90 -13.85 -4.14 11.88
N PHE A 91 -13.95 -4.04 10.56
CA PHE A 91 -12.84 -4.31 9.64
C PHE A 91 -11.88 -3.13 9.55
N TYR A 92 -12.42 -1.91 9.62
CA TYR A 92 -11.63 -0.69 9.59
C TYR A 92 -10.80 -0.56 10.87
N ALA A 93 -9.52 -0.17 10.74
CA ALA A 93 -8.56 -0.08 11.84
C ALA A 93 -8.35 -1.40 12.66
N ALA A 94 -8.68 -2.56 12.06
CA ALA A 94 -8.56 -3.87 12.71
C ALA A 94 -7.12 -4.20 13.18
N ASN A 95 -6.10 -3.60 12.54
CA ASN A 95 -4.67 -3.77 12.85
C ASN A 95 -4.20 -2.96 14.06
N LEU A 96 -4.91 -1.92 14.46
CA LEU A 96 -4.50 -1.06 15.55
C LEU A 96 -5.01 -1.61 16.89
N PRO A 97 -4.28 -1.36 18.01
CA PRO A 97 -4.71 -1.82 19.33
C PRO A 97 -6.07 -1.27 19.76
N GLU A 98 -6.82 -2.04 20.53
CA GLU A 98 -8.09 -1.61 21.16
C GLU A 98 -7.93 -0.33 21.98
N SER A 99 -6.78 -0.14 22.63
CA SER A 99 -6.49 1.04 23.46
C SER A 99 -6.54 2.37 22.70
N VAL A 100 -6.47 2.33 21.36
CA VAL A 100 -6.61 3.50 20.49
C VAL A 100 -7.89 3.45 19.63
N GLY A 101 -8.79 2.52 19.92
CA GLY A 101 -10.05 2.34 19.19
C GLY A 101 -9.96 1.41 17.98
N GLY A 102 -8.86 0.69 17.80
CA GLY A 102 -8.70 -0.33 16.77
C GLY A 102 -9.29 -1.68 17.14
N GLY A 103 -9.24 -2.64 16.23
CA GLY A 103 -9.77 -4.00 16.42
C GLY A 103 -8.83 -4.97 17.15
N GLY A 104 -7.54 -4.62 17.31
CA GLY A 104 -6.56 -5.43 18.05
C GLY A 104 -6.28 -6.81 17.46
N LEU A 105 -6.55 -7.02 16.17
CA LEU A 105 -6.37 -8.33 15.54
C LEU A 105 -4.88 -8.70 15.47
N ASP A 106 -4.60 -9.98 15.72
CA ASP A 106 -3.28 -10.55 15.51
C ASP A 106 -2.92 -10.65 14.01
N TYR A 107 -1.62 -10.83 13.71
CA TYR A 107 -1.14 -10.89 12.34
C TYR A 107 -1.70 -12.05 11.52
N THR A 108 -2.04 -13.18 12.14
CA THR A 108 -2.68 -14.31 11.45
C THR A 108 -4.08 -13.93 10.99
N SER A 109 -4.86 -13.32 11.87
CA SER A 109 -6.20 -12.81 11.58
C SER A 109 -6.17 -11.70 10.52
N LEU A 110 -5.20 -10.78 10.60
CA LEU A 110 -4.99 -9.78 9.55
C LEU A 110 -4.63 -10.41 8.20
N ALA A 111 -3.78 -11.44 8.16
CA ALA A 111 -3.45 -12.14 6.93
C ALA A 111 -4.67 -12.85 6.31
N ILE A 112 -5.58 -13.38 7.15
CA ILE A 112 -6.85 -13.95 6.71
C ILE A 112 -7.74 -12.88 6.07
N MET A 113 -7.87 -11.71 6.68
CA MET A 113 -8.60 -10.58 6.12
C MET A 113 -8.02 -10.14 4.77
N GLU A 114 -6.70 -9.93 4.72
CA GLU A 114 -6.00 -9.51 3.50
C GLU A 114 -6.15 -10.50 2.36
N ARG A 115 -6.18 -11.80 2.65
CA ARG A 115 -6.44 -12.83 1.66
C ARG A 115 -7.82 -12.66 1.00
N GLU A 116 -8.82 -12.33 1.77
CA GLU A 116 -10.18 -12.14 1.25
C GLU A 116 -10.28 -10.79 0.50
N PHE A 117 -9.77 -9.71 1.07
CA PHE A 117 -9.70 -8.39 0.42
C PHE A 117 -8.88 -8.39 -0.87
N GLY A 118 -7.83 -9.19 -0.96
CA GLY A 118 -7.01 -9.33 -2.17
C GLY A 118 -7.75 -9.89 -3.40
N LYS A 119 -9.03 -10.28 -3.28
CA LYS A 119 -9.88 -10.72 -4.39
C LYS A 119 -10.45 -9.57 -5.22
N VAL A 120 -10.36 -8.35 -4.74
CA VAL A 120 -10.83 -7.12 -5.40
C VAL A 120 -9.70 -6.12 -5.59
N SER A 121 -9.94 -5.07 -6.38
CA SER A 121 -8.96 -4.01 -6.57
C SER A 121 -8.69 -3.22 -5.30
N HIS A 122 -7.46 -2.72 -5.18
CA HIS A 122 -7.08 -1.84 -4.07
C HIS A 122 -7.90 -0.55 -4.00
N ALA A 123 -8.48 -0.11 -5.13
CA ALA A 123 -9.35 1.05 -5.15
C ALA A 123 -10.59 0.87 -4.26
N LEU A 124 -11.22 -0.31 -4.31
CA LEU A 124 -12.39 -0.65 -3.51
C LEU A 124 -11.99 -1.06 -2.08
N HIS A 125 -11.01 -1.94 -1.97
CA HIS A 125 -10.49 -2.41 -0.71
C HIS A 125 -10.00 -1.24 0.17
N GLY A 126 -9.40 -0.20 -0.42
CA GLY A 126 -8.89 0.97 0.30
C GLY A 126 -9.92 1.65 1.21
N PHE A 127 -11.21 1.63 0.85
CA PHE A 127 -12.27 2.21 1.69
C PHE A 127 -12.62 1.36 2.91
N ALA A 128 -12.28 0.07 2.90
CA ALA A 128 -12.37 -0.80 4.08
C ALA A 128 -11.02 -0.92 4.80
N TRP A 129 -10.04 -0.10 4.38
CA TRP A 129 -8.65 -0.17 4.77
C TRP A 129 -8.43 0.19 6.23
N ARG A 130 -7.21 -0.08 6.64
CA ARG A 130 -6.65 0.18 7.97
C ARG A 130 -5.68 1.37 7.91
N PRO A 131 -5.70 2.25 8.92
CA PRO A 131 -4.65 3.25 9.11
C PRO A 131 -3.28 2.59 9.31
N THR A 132 -2.23 3.31 8.92
CA THR A 132 -0.87 2.81 9.13
C THR A 132 -0.49 2.76 10.61
N GLU A 133 0.17 1.68 11.02
CA GLU A 133 0.70 1.52 12.39
C GLU A 133 1.81 2.54 12.72
N LEU A 134 2.34 3.25 11.74
CA LEU A 134 3.28 4.37 11.96
C LEU A 134 2.71 5.42 12.90
N LEU A 135 1.40 5.63 12.86
CA LEU A 135 0.70 6.59 13.71
C LEU A 135 0.73 6.21 15.20
N MET A 136 1.14 4.99 15.55
CA MET A 136 1.40 4.60 16.94
C MET A 136 2.61 5.34 17.54
N ALA A 137 3.48 5.93 16.71
CA ALA A 137 4.58 6.80 17.15
C ALA A 137 4.13 8.23 17.49
N CYS A 138 2.85 8.55 17.30
CA CYS A 138 2.28 9.86 17.66
C CYS A 138 2.36 10.11 19.16
N ASN A 139 2.76 11.32 19.56
CA ASN A 139 2.54 11.83 20.91
C ASN A 139 1.05 12.13 21.14
N ASP A 140 0.65 12.54 22.35
CA ASP A 140 -0.76 12.66 22.69
C ASP A 140 -1.51 13.75 21.91
N GLU A 141 -0.83 14.86 21.57
CA GLU A 141 -1.40 15.90 20.69
C GLU A 141 -1.58 15.38 19.26
N GLN A 142 -0.58 14.72 18.73
CA GLN A 142 -0.61 14.09 17.40
C GLN A 142 -1.65 12.98 17.33
N LYS A 143 -1.83 12.16 18.42
CA LYS A 143 -2.88 11.15 18.48
C LYS A 143 -4.26 11.77 18.28
N SER A 144 -4.55 12.87 18.96
CA SER A 144 -5.83 13.55 18.85
C SER A 144 -6.05 14.14 17.45
N ARG A 145 -4.99 14.65 16.82
CA ARG A 145 -5.06 15.34 15.53
C ARG A 145 -5.04 14.40 14.32
N TYR A 146 -4.33 13.27 14.42
CA TYR A 146 -4.04 12.38 13.29
C TYR A 146 -4.53 10.94 13.53
N LEU A 147 -4.09 10.28 14.62
CA LEU A 147 -4.39 8.88 14.85
C LEU A 147 -5.89 8.64 15.07
N SER A 148 -6.51 9.35 16.01
CA SER A 148 -7.93 9.15 16.33
C SER A 148 -8.85 9.40 15.12
N PRO A 149 -8.68 10.49 14.33
CA PRO A 149 -9.46 10.68 13.12
C PRO A 149 -9.20 9.63 12.04
N CYS A 150 -7.99 9.06 11.97
CA CYS A 150 -7.72 7.95 11.06
C CYS A 150 -8.42 6.66 11.51
N VAL A 151 -8.45 6.37 12.81
CA VAL A 151 -9.15 5.20 13.37
C VAL A 151 -10.65 5.26 13.11
N THR A 152 -11.26 6.46 13.21
CA THR A 152 -12.69 6.66 12.93
C THR A 152 -13.01 6.80 11.44
N GLY A 153 -11.99 6.82 10.57
CA GLY A 153 -12.17 7.00 9.12
C GLY A 153 -12.51 8.42 8.69
N GLU A 154 -12.33 9.41 9.59
CA GLU A 154 -12.53 10.84 9.29
C GLU A 154 -11.37 11.42 8.47
N LYS A 155 -10.14 10.89 8.67
CA LYS A 155 -8.95 11.29 7.92
C LYS A 155 -8.28 10.09 7.27
N VAL A 156 -7.61 10.37 6.16
CA VAL A 156 -6.80 9.39 5.43
C VAL A 156 -5.39 9.94 5.31
N GLU A 157 -4.41 9.15 5.74
CA GLU A 157 -3.00 9.45 5.58
C GLU A 157 -2.43 8.90 4.28
N CYS A 158 -1.27 9.41 3.89
CA CYS A 158 -0.43 8.74 2.89
C CYS A 158 1.01 8.58 3.38
N PHE A 159 1.67 7.53 2.87
CA PHE A 159 3.06 7.22 3.14
C PHE A 159 3.95 7.75 2.01
N ALA A 160 4.83 8.71 2.32
CA ALA A 160 5.59 9.46 1.34
C ALA A 160 7.11 9.28 1.54
N ILE A 161 7.67 8.18 1.02
CA ILE A 161 9.10 7.86 1.11
C ILE A 161 9.79 7.83 -0.26
N THR A 162 9.16 7.25 -1.29
CA THR A 162 9.73 7.02 -2.62
C THR A 162 9.91 8.34 -3.38
N GLU A 163 11.01 8.47 -4.13
CA GLU A 163 11.32 9.62 -4.99
C GLU A 163 11.66 9.17 -6.42
N PRO A 164 11.68 10.08 -7.42
CA PRO A 164 12.11 9.74 -8.77
C PRO A 164 13.50 9.09 -8.84
N GLY A 165 14.42 9.47 -7.96
CA GLY A 165 15.78 8.95 -7.88
C GLY A 165 16.06 7.98 -6.74
N ALA A 166 15.05 7.67 -5.89
CA ALA A 166 15.23 6.83 -4.69
C ALA A 166 14.02 5.92 -4.49
N GLY A 167 14.13 4.69 -5.00
CA GLY A 167 13.16 3.61 -4.80
C GLY A 167 13.69 2.59 -3.79
N SER A 168 14.19 1.44 -4.26
CA SER A 168 14.79 0.42 -3.39
C SER A 168 16.01 0.93 -2.61
N ASP A 169 16.78 1.82 -3.19
CA ASP A 169 17.81 2.57 -2.47
C ASP A 169 17.23 3.85 -1.85
N ILE A 170 16.57 3.68 -0.71
CA ILE A 170 16.00 4.79 0.08
C ILE A 170 17.07 5.79 0.51
N MET A 171 18.31 5.34 0.71
CA MET A 171 19.42 6.22 1.13
C MET A 171 19.82 7.23 0.07
N SER A 172 19.43 7.04 -1.19
CA SER A 172 19.62 8.01 -2.28
C SER A 172 18.62 9.16 -2.27
N MET A 173 17.64 9.20 -1.32
CA MET A 173 16.63 10.27 -1.27
C MET A 173 17.25 11.67 -1.32
N ALA A 174 16.62 12.55 -2.09
CA ALA A 174 17.01 13.96 -2.24
C ALA A 174 16.19 14.90 -1.36
N THR A 175 14.99 14.50 -0.94
CA THR A 175 14.14 15.28 -0.01
C THR A 175 14.90 15.46 1.29
N ARG A 176 15.03 16.73 1.71
CA ARG A 176 15.75 17.11 2.93
C ARG A 176 14.89 18.03 3.78
N ALA A 177 15.06 17.94 5.09
CA ALA A 177 14.56 18.88 6.06
C ALA A 177 15.74 19.56 6.75
N LYS A 178 15.84 20.87 6.63
CA LYS A 178 16.89 21.67 7.27
C LYS A 178 16.32 22.38 8.48
N ARG A 179 17.01 22.26 9.61
CA ARG A 179 16.59 22.96 10.84
C ARG A 179 16.75 24.47 10.67
N ASP A 180 15.74 25.20 11.13
CA ASP A 180 15.71 26.66 11.18
C ASP A 180 15.05 27.12 12.51
N GLY A 181 15.86 27.31 13.53
CA GLY A 181 15.39 27.52 14.91
C GLY A 181 14.71 26.29 15.49
N SER A 182 13.45 26.44 15.90
CA SER A 182 12.57 25.35 16.37
C SER A 182 11.82 24.66 15.22
N ASP A 183 11.99 25.14 14.00
CA ASP A 183 11.27 24.63 12.83
C ASP A 183 12.17 23.83 11.90
N TRP A 184 11.58 23.19 10.92
CA TRP A 184 12.23 22.50 9.81
C TRP A 184 11.71 23.06 8.48
N ILE A 185 12.60 23.21 7.52
CA ILE A 185 12.27 23.59 6.15
C ILE A 185 12.45 22.37 5.26
N ILE A 186 11.35 21.83 4.77
CA ILE A 186 11.33 20.66 3.90
C ILE A 186 11.37 21.10 2.44
N ASN A 187 12.31 20.51 1.68
CA ASN A 187 12.42 20.71 0.22
C ASN A 187 12.64 19.35 -0.45
N GLY A 188 11.92 19.11 -1.55
CA GLY A 188 12.03 17.89 -2.34
C GLY A 188 10.71 17.47 -2.96
N SER A 189 10.66 16.23 -3.43
CA SER A 189 9.44 15.65 -3.99
C SER A 189 9.36 14.15 -3.71
N LYS A 190 8.12 13.66 -3.58
CA LYS A 190 7.82 12.23 -3.45
C LYS A 190 6.91 11.81 -4.59
N HIS A 191 7.05 10.58 -5.05
CA HIS A 191 6.19 10.04 -6.10
C HIS A 191 5.76 8.59 -5.83
N PHE A 192 4.85 8.09 -6.66
CA PHE A 192 4.18 6.81 -6.42
C PHE A 192 3.55 6.72 -5.03
N VAL A 193 3.11 7.86 -4.50
CA VAL A 193 2.35 7.90 -3.26
C VAL A 193 0.94 7.43 -3.59
N SER A 194 0.62 6.22 -3.16
CA SER A 194 -0.60 5.53 -3.59
C SER A 194 -1.71 5.66 -2.55
N GLY A 195 -2.96 5.71 -3.02
CA GLY A 195 -4.14 5.79 -2.16
C GLY A 195 -5.44 5.54 -2.91
N HIS A 196 -6.52 5.35 -2.18
CA HIS A 196 -7.87 5.21 -2.74
C HIS A 196 -8.59 6.57 -2.82
N VAL A 197 -8.14 7.54 -2.04
CA VAL A 197 -8.59 8.95 -2.05
C VAL A 197 -7.38 9.88 -1.96
N GLU A 198 -7.60 11.16 -2.17
CA GLU A 198 -6.59 12.19 -1.88
C GLU A 198 -6.41 12.28 -0.35
N PRO A 199 -5.16 12.23 0.15
CA PRO A 199 -4.92 12.17 1.59
C PRO A 199 -5.13 13.51 2.27
N ASP A 200 -5.59 13.49 3.53
CA ASP A 200 -5.73 14.67 4.39
C ASP A 200 -4.38 15.17 4.93
N PHE A 201 -3.41 14.27 5.05
CA PHE A 201 -2.04 14.58 5.43
C PHE A 201 -1.06 13.52 4.94
N ALA A 202 0.21 13.89 4.89
CA ALA A 202 1.29 13.00 4.50
C ALA A 202 2.23 12.70 5.66
N ILE A 203 2.66 11.43 5.77
CA ILE A 203 3.81 11.01 6.58
C ILE A 203 5.03 11.09 5.65
N VAL A 204 5.82 12.15 5.79
CA VAL A 204 6.90 12.50 4.87
C VAL A 204 8.25 12.11 5.48
N PHE A 205 9.03 11.34 4.75
CA PHE A 205 10.41 10.98 5.13
C PHE A 205 11.39 11.90 4.44
N ALA A 206 12.21 12.59 5.23
CA ALA A 206 13.20 13.54 4.74
C ALA A 206 14.55 13.35 5.44
N ALA A 207 15.66 13.58 4.73
CA ALA A 207 16.99 13.59 5.31
C ALA A 207 17.18 14.85 6.15
N THR A 208 17.48 14.69 7.45
CA THR A 208 17.75 15.78 8.40
C THR A 208 19.24 15.98 8.66
N GLY A 209 20.09 15.07 8.20
CA GLY A 209 21.53 15.14 8.39
C GLY A 209 22.23 13.91 7.81
N THR A 210 23.48 13.77 8.20
CA THR A 210 24.32 12.61 7.86
C THR A 210 25.09 12.20 9.11
N ASP A 211 25.07 10.90 9.41
CA ASP A 211 25.82 10.32 10.50
C ASP A 211 27.04 9.56 9.96
N ASP A 212 28.19 9.71 10.61
CA ASP A 212 29.35 8.91 10.31
C ASP A 212 29.20 7.52 10.93
N THR A 213 29.23 6.48 10.09
CA THR A 213 29.16 5.09 10.55
C THR A 213 30.41 4.31 10.16
N PRO A 214 30.70 3.18 10.79
CA PRO A 214 31.83 2.31 10.41
C PRO A 214 31.79 1.85 8.93
N ARG A 215 30.62 1.94 8.28
CA ARG A 215 30.40 1.61 6.86
C ARG A 215 30.40 2.83 5.95
N GLY A 216 30.76 4.01 6.45
CA GLY A 216 30.72 5.29 5.77
C GLY A 216 29.52 6.17 6.16
N PRO A 217 29.43 7.38 5.60
CA PRO A 217 28.36 8.32 5.92
C PRO A 217 27.02 7.78 5.54
N ARG A 218 26.03 7.90 6.45
CA ARG A 218 24.65 7.46 6.27
C ARG A 218 23.69 8.62 6.53
N LYS A 219 22.72 8.84 5.65
CA LYS A 219 21.68 9.85 5.87
C LYS A 219 20.88 9.54 7.13
N ARG A 220 20.68 10.59 7.95
CA ARG A 220 19.73 10.59 9.04
C ARG A 220 18.36 10.93 8.47
N VAL A 221 17.40 10.04 8.60
CA VAL A 221 16.07 10.21 8.04
C VAL A 221 15.05 10.36 9.16
N THR A 222 14.22 11.40 9.06
CA THR A 222 13.18 11.76 10.02
C THR A 222 11.83 11.74 9.34
N ALA A 223 10.75 11.38 10.06
CA ALA A 223 9.39 11.42 9.58
C ALA A 223 8.67 12.69 10.08
N PHE A 224 7.86 13.30 9.22
CA PHE A 224 7.07 14.48 9.53
C PHE A 224 5.61 14.29 9.10
N LEU A 225 4.68 14.84 9.89
CA LEU A 225 3.25 14.91 9.58
C LEU A 225 2.95 16.26 8.93
N VAL A 226 2.54 16.27 7.66
CA VAL A 226 2.28 17.49 6.90
C VAL A 226 0.85 17.47 6.39
N ASP A 227 0.00 18.36 6.89
CA ASP A 227 -1.41 18.45 6.49
C ASP A 227 -1.56 18.92 5.03
N GLN A 228 -2.58 18.43 4.35
CA GLN A 228 -2.99 18.96 3.05
C GLN A 228 -3.29 20.46 3.15
N GLY A 229 -2.89 21.23 2.13
CA GLY A 229 -3.03 22.70 2.13
C GLY A 229 -2.00 23.44 2.99
N HIS A 230 -1.04 22.74 3.60
CA HIS A 230 0.06 23.40 4.32
C HIS A 230 0.91 24.23 3.36
N PRO A 231 1.30 25.47 3.72
CA PRO A 231 2.12 26.33 2.87
C PRO A 231 3.42 25.63 2.43
N GLY A 232 3.71 25.66 1.12
CA GLY A 232 4.87 24.99 0.54
C GLY A 232 4.70 23.50 0.32
N PHE A 233 3.53 22.92 0.59
CA PHE A 233 3.19 21.53 0.29
C PHE A 233 2.09 21.45 -0.76
N GLU A 234 2.33 20.69 -1.82
CA GLU A 234 1.40 20.49 -2.93
C GLU A 234 1.25 18.99 -3.24
N ILE A 235 0.00 18.58 -3.46
CA ILE A 235 -0.38 17.24 -3.91
C ILE A 235 -0.90 17.34 -5.35
N THR A 236 -0.33 16.56 -6.27
CA THR A 236 -0.79 16.48 -7.65
C THR A 236 -1.03 15.03 -8.05
N ARG A 237 -1.89 14.83 -9.05
CA ARG A 237 -2.13 13.49 -9.62
C ARG A 237 -0.87 12.98 -10.30
N GLY A 238 -0.47 11.77 -9.93
CA GLY A 238 0.65 11.03 -10.52
C GLY A 238 0.21 10.15 -11.71
N PRO A 239 1.08 9.21 -12.12
CA PRO A 239 0.81 8.30 -13.22
C PRO A 239 -0.44 7.45 -13.00
N ARG A 240 -1.21 7.23 -14.06
CA ARG A 240 -2.34 6.27 -14.05
C ARG A 240 -1.82 4.86 -14.34
N CYS A 241 -2.28 3.89 -13.55
CA CYS A 241 -1.98 2.49 -13.79
C CYS A 241 -2.80 1.92 -14.96
N VAL A 242 -2.26 0.89 -15.63
CA VAL A 242 -2.95 0.18 -16.72
C VAL A 242 -4.10 -0.68 -16.17
N SER A 243 -3.89 -1.26 -14.99
CA SER A 243 -4.88 -2.02 -14.21
C SER A 243 -5.10 -1.33 -12.87
N GLN A 244 -6.20 -1.67 -12.18
CA GLN A 244 -6.59 -0.99 -10.94
C GLN A 244 -6.67 0.53 -11.13
N ARG A 245 -7.34 0.95 -12.20
CA ARG A 245 -7.28 2.33 -12.70
C ARG A 245 -7.86 3.35 -11.74
N ALA A 246 -8.74 2.92 -10.86
CA ALA A 246 -9.32 3.74 -9.80
C ALA A 246 -8.42 3.86 -8.55
N TYR A 247 -7.33 3.07 -8.46
CA TYR A 247 -6.34 3.24 -7.41
C TYR A 247 -5.38 4.36 -7.77
N LEU A 248 -5.36 5.39 -6.95
CA LEU A 248 -4.73 6.67 -7.27
C LEU A 248 -3.24 6.65 -6.95
N ASN A 249 -2.47 7.40 -7.73
CA ASN A 249 -1.09 7.73 -7.43
C ASN A 249 -0.95 9.26 -7.36
N PHE A 250 -0.14 9.73 -6.45
CA PHE A 250 0.14 11.15 -6.24
C PHE A 250 1.63 11.44 -6.35
N VAL A 251 1.92 12.67 -6.71
CA VAL A 251 3.22 13.30 -6.59
C VAL A 251 3.08 14.40 -5.54
N LEU A 252 3.95 14.38 -4.54
CA LEU A 252 4.01 15.36 -3.49
C LEU A 252 5.22 16.25 -3.70
N SER A 253 5.03 17.56 -3.66
CA SER A 253 6.09 18.56 -3.83
C SER A 253 6.20 19.41 -2.59
N PHE A 254 7.43 19.63 -2.14
CA PHE A 254 7.76 20.46 -0.98
C PHE A 254 8.70 21.56 -1.42
N ASN A 255 8.28 22.80 -1.25
CA ASN A 255 9.02 24.00 -1.61
C ASN A 255 9.02 24.97 -0.43
N ASP A 256 10.13 25.04 0.29
CA ASP A 256 10.27 25.76 1.53
C ASP A 256 9.11 25.49 2.53
N CYS A 257 8.66 24.24 2.58
CA CYS A 257 7.58 23.80 3.45
C CYS A 257 8.08 23.84 4.90
N ARG A 258 7.61 24.82 5.67
CA ARG A 258 8.01 25.07 7.06
C ARG A 258 7.13 24.28 8.01
N VAL A 259 7.68 23.33 8.73
CA VAL A 259 7.01 22.54 9.76
C VAL A 259 7.70 22.72 11.11
N SER A 260 6.94 22.68 12.20
CA SER A 260 7.48 22.78 13.55
C SER A 260 7.94 21.41 14.08
N ASP A 261 8.72 21.42 15.18
CA ASP A 261 9.07 20.18 15.89
C ASP A 261 7.84 19.37 16.31
N ALA A 262 6.70 20.01 16.58
CA ALA A 262 5.45 19.34 16.92
C ALA A 262 4.87 18.45 15.77
N GLN A 263 5.36 18.66 14.54
CA GLN A 263 4.96 17.86 13.37
C GLN A 263 5.93 16.71 13.09
N MET A 264 7.02 16.58 13.86
CA MET A 264 7.92 15.43 13.77
C MET A 264 7.26 14.19 14.38
N LEU A 265 7.23 13.09 13.63
CA LEU A 265 6.69 11.81 14.08
C LEU A 265 7.82 10.94 14.65
N GLY A 266 7.75 10.61 15.94
CA GLY A 266 8.85 9.98 16.68
C GLY A 266 9.99 10.96 16.89
N ASP A 267 11.23 10.45 16.98
CA ASP A 267 12.43 11.24 17.23
C ASP A 267 13.23 11.52 15.93
N GLU A 268 14.09 12.56 15.99
CA GLU A 268 14.98 12.88 14.87
C GLU A 268 15.89 11.70 14.53
N GLY A 269 15.89 11.27 13.28
CA GLY A 269 16.72 10.16 12.78
C GLY A 269 16.07 8.80 12.89
N GLU A 270 14.92 8.64 13.51
CA GLU A 270 14.22 7.37 13.66
C GLU A 270 13.27 7.02 12.51
N GLY A 271 13.14 7.90 11.51
CA GLY A 271 12.19 7.72 10.42
C GLY A 271 12.32 6.36 9.70
N LEU A 272 13.56 5.90 9.42
CA LEU A 272 13.72 4.59 8.78
C LEU A 272 13.35 3.41 9.69
N MET A 273 13.60 3.53 11.00
CA MET A 273 13.17 2.49 11.95
C MET A 273 11.66 2.38 12.01
N LEU A 274 10.96 3.51 11.95
CA LEU A 274 9.50 3.54 11.86
C LEU A 274 9.04 2.92 10.52
N ALA A 275 9.66 3.30 9.41
CA ALA A 275 9.34 2.76 8.09
C ALA A 275 9.57 1.25 8.00
N ASP A 276 10.69 0.74 8.55
CA ASP A 276 11.02 -0.69 8.52
C ASP A 276 9.96 -1.54 9.23
N LYS A 277 9.45 -1.10 10.38
CA LYS A 277 8.36 -1.80 11.09
C LYS A 277 7.13 -1.94 10.19
N TRP A 278 6.76 -0.91 9.46
CA TRP A 278 5.60 -0.92 8.59
C TRP A 278 5.85 -1.65 7.26
N ILE A 279 7.01 -1.44 6.63
CA ILE A 279 7.38 -2.11 5.37
C ILE A 279 7.47 -3.63 5.57
N PHE A 280 8.01 -4.08 6.71
CA PHE A 280 8.04 -5.51 7.04
C PHE A 280 6.63 -6.11 7.04
N LEU A 281 5.67 -5.42 7.66
CA LEU A 281 4.27 -5.83 7.66
C LEU A 281 3.67 -5.81 6.26
N LEU A 282 3.89 -4.76 5.48
CA LEU A 282 3.45 -4.69 4.08
C LEU A 282 4.04 -5.80 3.21
N LEU A 283 5.32 -6.14 3.39
CA LEU A 283 5.94 -7.23 2.63
C LEU A 283 5.32 -8.59 2.97
N VAL A 284 5.07 -8.84 4.25
CA VAL A 284 4.40 -10.08 4.67
C VAL A 284 2.99 -10.16 4.09
N PHE A 285 2.18 -9.10 4.20
CA PHE A 285 0.79 -9.10 3.75
C PHE A 285 0.66 -8.87 2.24
N GLY A 286 1.45 -7.97 1.66
CA GLY A 286 1.44 -7.70 0.23
C GLY A 286 1.87 -8.92 -0.59
N CYS A 287 2.86 -9.67 -0.15
CA CYS A 287 3.25 -10.93 -0.80
C CYS A 287 2.11 -11.97 -0.75
N VAL A 288 1.40 -12.09 0.37
CA VAL A 288 0.25 -13.00 0.48
C VAL A 288 -0.86 -12.56 -0.48
N SER A 289 -1.21 -11.28 -0.53
CA SER A 289 -2.26 -10.76 -1.42
C SER A 289 -1.89 -10.94 -2.90
N ILE A 290 -0.64 -10.66 -3.28
CA ILE A 290 -0.15 -10.84 -4.66
C ILE A 290 -0.15 -12.33 -5.04
N ILE A 291 0.31 -13.22 -4.17
CA ILE A 291 0.31 -14.67 -4.43
C ILE A 291 -1.12 -15.18 -4.59
N VAL A 292 -2.05 -14.76 -3.75
CA VAL A 292 -3.47 -15.16 -3.84
C VAL A 292 -4.10 -14.62 -5.13
N LEU A 293 -3.82 -13.38 -5.51
CA LEU A 293 -4.29 -12.80 -6.77
C LEU A 293 -3.73 -13.56 -7.97
N MET A 294 -2.44 -13.89 -7.98
CA MET A 294 -1.81 -14.69 -9.03
C MET A 294 -2.41 -16.09 -9.14
N ILE A 295 -2.65 -16.76 -8.01
CA ILE A 295 -3.31 -18.07 -7.98
C ILE A 295 -4.76 -17.96 -8.47
N SER A 296 -5.51 -16.95 -8.03
CA SER A 296 -6.89 -16.72 -8.48
C SER A 296 -6.98 -16.44 -9.98
N LEU A 297 -6.08 -15.61 -10.52
CA LEU A 297 -5.98 -15.37 -11.96
C LEU A 297 -5.61 -16.63 -12.73
N PHE A 298 -4.63 -17.40 -12.24
CA PHE A 298 -4.23 -18.67 -12.85
C PHE A 298 -5.38 -19.67 -12.86
N LEU A 299 -6.10 -19.83 -11.75
CA LEU A 299 -7.27 -20.71 -11.68
C LEU A 299 -8.38 -20.25 -12.62
N LYS A 300 -8.66 -18.94 -12.73
CA LYS A 300 -9.65 -18.40 -13.69
C LYS A 300 -9.25 -18.66 -15.15
N VAL A 301 -7.95 -18.61 -15.46
CA VAL A 301 -7.44 -18.95 -16.80
C VAL A 301 -7.55 -20.43 -17.07
N VAL A 302 -7.13 -21.29 -16.13
CA VAL A 302 -7.16 -22.75 -16.26
C VAL A 302 -8.61 -23.27 -16.37
N THR A 303 -9.54 -22.74 -15.57
CA THR A 303 -10.97 -23.14 -15.63
C THR A 303 -11.66 -22.68 -16.91
N LYS A 304 -11.22 -21.57 -17.53
CA LYS A 304 -11.74 -21.15 -18.85
C LYS A 304 -11.19 -21.96 -20.01
N VAL A 305 -10.05 -22.63 -19.85
CA VAL A 305 -9.43 -23.51 -20.87
C VAL A 305 -10.02 -24.92 -20.85
N ASN A 306 -10.71 -25.31 -19.78
CA ASN A 306 -11.35 -26.66 -19.67
C ASN A 306 -12.83 -26.70 -20.13
N ILE A 307 -13.31 -25.66 -20.86
CA ILE A 307 -14.61 -25.73 -21.52
C ILE A 307 -14.36 -25.84 -23.03
N PHE A 308 -13.89 -27.03 -23.44
CA PHE A 308 -14.08 -27.65 -24.76
C PHE A 308 -13.93 -29.16 -24.63
#